data_fea015968eccb9f0cd68aa1b4038690d
#
_entry.id   fea015968eccb9f0cd68aa1b4038690d
#
_cell.length_a   1.000
_cell.length_b   1.000
_cell.length_c   1.000
_cell.angle_alpha   90.00
_cell.angle_beta   90.00
_cell.angle_gamma   90.00
#
_symmetry.space_group_name_H-M   'P 1'
#
loop_
_entity.id
_entity.type
_entity.pdbx_description
1 polymer ?
#
loop_
_entity_poly.entity_id
_entity_poly.type
_entity_poly.pdbx_seq_one_letter_code
_entity_poly.pdbx_strand_id
1 'polypeptide(L)'
;MHLLLVDGSSYIFRAYHALPPLTRKTDGLPVGCVAGFTNMLWKLTEDLKGDDAPTHMAVIFDYSAKSYRTELYPQYKAHRPPAPEDLVPQFPLTRAATRAFNIPSIEMEMYEADDIIATYACMARDAGGKVTIVSSDKDLMQLVEPDGSIRMLDTIPRAGQPAMRWIGAEEVFAKFGVTPDKVIEVQALCGDAVDNVP
;
A
#
# COMPACT_ATOMS: atom_id res chain seq x y z
N MET A 1 6.64 18.98 -8.06
CA MET A 1 5.51 18.09 -7.69
C MET A 1 6.01 17.05 -6.72
N HIS A 2 5.26 16.80 -5.62
CA HIS A 2 5.54 15.69 -4.70
C HIS A 2 4.26 14.85 -4.61
N LEU A 3 4.31 13.60 -5.10
CA LEU A 3 3.19 12.67 -5.14
C LEU A 3 3.28 11.68 -3.98
N LEU A 4 2.21 11.55 -3.21
CA LEU A 4 2.04 10.54 -2.18
C LEU A 4 1.11 9.44 -2.70
N LEU A 5 1.62 8.22 -2.80
CA LEU A 5 0.85 7.04 -3.19
C LEU A 5 0.66 6.14 -1.98
N VAL A 6 -0.58 5.94 -1.56
CA VAL A 6 -0.91 5.11 -0.40
C VAL A 6 -1.43 3.75 -0.87
N ASP A 7 -0.80 2.69 -0.40
CA ASP A 7 -1.29 1.32 -0.54
C ASP A 7 -2.54 1.14 0.34
N GLY A 8 -3.70 1.33 -0.27
CA GLY A 8 -4.99 1.27 0.39
C GLY A 8 -5.37 -0.14 0.84
N SER A 9 -4.94 -1.16 0.09
CA SER A 9 -5.20 -2.56 0.43
C SER A 9 -4.48 -2.95 1.71
N SER A 10 -3.20 -2.59 1.85
CA SER A 10 -2.44 -2.77 3.08
C SER A 10 -3.07 -2.04 4.26
N TYR A 11 -3.55 -0.81 4.05
CA TYR A 11 -4.24 -0.01 5.08
C TYR A 11 -5.56 -0.66 5.53
N ILE A 12 -6.32 -1.26 4.62
CA ILE A 12 -7.57 -1.96 4.93
C ILE A 12 -7.30 -3.14 5.88
N PHE A 13 -6.40 -4.05 5.50
CA PHE A 13 -6.12 -5.22 6.33
C PHE A 13 -5.53 -4.83 7.68
N ARG A 14 -4.65 -3.83 7.72
CA ARG A 14 -4.11 -3.32 8.98
C ARG A 14 -5.19 -2.73 9.88
N ALA A 15 -6.11 -1.94 9.33
CA ALA A 15 -7.22 -1.35 10.08
C ALA A 15 -8.16 -2.42 10.61
N TYR A 16 -8.46 -3.44 9.81
CA TYR A 16 -9.31 -4.55 10.20
C TYR A 16 -8.76 -5.32 11.40
N HIS A 17 -7.46 -5.61 11.42
CA HIS A 17 -6.82 -6.36 12.50
C HIS A 17 -6.47 -5.50 13.73
N ALA A 18 -6.47 -4.18 13.61
CA ALA A 18 -6.06 -3.28 14.72
C ALA A 18 -7.20 -2.93 15.67
N LEU A 19 -8.45 -3.00 15.24
CA LEU A 19 -9.60 -2.58 16.03
C LEU A 19 -10.50 -3.77 16.37
N PRO A 20 -11.17 -3.73 17.54
CA PRO A 20 -12.22 -4.69 17.83
C PRO A 20 -13.38 -4.52 16.84
N PRO A 21 -14.22 -5.55 16.67
CA PRO A 21 -15.39 -5.45 15.82
C PRO A 21 -16.30 -4.29 16.25
N LEU A 22 -16.53 -3.35 15.33
CA LEU A 22 -17.46 -2.24 15.51
C LEU A 22 -18.58 -2.37 14.50
N THR A 23 -19.82 -2.13 14.94
CA THR A 23 -21.01 -2.14 14.10
C THR A 23 -21.74 -0.81 14.15
N ARG A 24 -22.33 -0.44 13.03
CA ARG A 24 -23.21 0.73 12.96
C ARG A 24 -24.53 0.42 13.69
N LYS A 25 -24.92 1.30 14.62
CA LYS A 25 -26.09 1.06 15.49
C LYS A 25 -27.43 0.97 14.74
N THR A 26 -27.53 1.61 13.59
CA THR A 26 -28.80 1.73 12.85
C THR A 26 -29.18 0.44 12.12
N ASP A 27 -28.21 -0.34 11.66
CA ASP A 27 -28.43 -1.48 10.77
C ASP A 27 -27.49 -2.66 11.01
N GLY A 28 -26.60 -2.56 12.01
CA GLY A 28 -25.66 -3.62 12.34
C GLY A 28 -24.50 -3.80 11.34
N LEU A 29 -24.33 -2.88 10.37
CA LEU A 29 -23.26 -2.99 9.39
C LEU A 29 -21.88 -2.93 10.07
N PRO A 30 -20.95 -3.87 9.77
CA PRO A 30 -19.57 -3.78 10.24
C PRO A 30 -18.89 -2.51 9.71
N VAL A 31 -18.27 -1.74 10.59
CA VAL A 31 -17.60 -0.46 10.26
C VAL A 31 -16.24 -0.28 10.94
N GLY A 32 -15.75 -1.29 11.65
CA GLY A 32 -14.46 -1.21 12.37
C GLY A 32 -13.29 -0.93 11.45
N CYS A 33 -13.22 -1.64 10.32
CA CYS A 33 -12.17 -1.43 9.32
C CYS A 33 -12.25 -0.01 8.74
N VAL A 34 -13.45 0.46 8.36
CA VAL A 34 -13.64 1.81 7.81
C VAL A 34 -13.21 2.88 8.79
N ALA A 35 -13.58 2.74 10.07
CA ALA A 35 -13.19 3.69 11.12
C ALA A 35 -11.67 3.71 11.30
N GLY A 36 -11.01 2.54 11.37
CA GLY A 36 -9.57 2.44 11.49
C GLY A 36 -8.84 3.01 10.27
N PHE A 37 -9.29 2.65 9.07
CA PHE A 37 -8.75 3.15 7.81
C PHE A 37 -8.85 4.68 7.72
N THR A 38 -10.01 5.24 8.04
CA THR A 38 -10.26 6.69 8.02
C THR A 38 -9.33 7.41 9.00
N ASN A 39 -9.19 6.89 10.22
CA ASN A 39 -8.29 7.46 11.22
C ASN A 39 -6.82 7.41 10.78
N MET A 40 -6.39 6.31 10.17
CA MET A 40 -5.02 6.15 9.66
C MET A 40 -4.75 7.13 8.52
N LEU A 41 -5.71 7.28 7.59
CA LEU A 41 -5.59 8.20 6.46
C LEU A 41 -5.55 9.65 6.95
N TRP A 42 -6.43 10.02 7.87
CA TRP A 42 -6.41 11.36 8.49
C TRP A 42 -5.09 11.64 9.20
N LYS A 43 -4.63 10.69 10.03
CA LYS A 43 -3.35 10.85 10.72
C LYS A 43 -2.20 11.02 9.74
N LEU A 44 -2.15 10.26 8.66
CA LEU A 44 -1.11 10.39 7.64
C LEU A 44 -1.08 11.80 7.05
N THR A 45 -2.25 12.39 6.76
CA THR A 45 -2.32 13.77 6.23
C THR A 45 -1.91 14.81 7.25
N GLU A 46 -2.12 14.56 8.56
CA GLU A 46 -1.67 15.46 9.62
C GLU A 46 -0.16 15.35 9.86
N ASP A 47 0.39 14.15 9.82
CA ASP A 47 1.81 13.89 10.09
C ASP A 47 2.75 14.34 8.95
N LEU A 48 2.25 14.44 7.71
CA LEU A 48 3.01 14.85 6.53
C LEU A 48 2.80 16.33 6.15
N LYS A 49 2.80 17.20 7.15
CA LYS A 49 2.75 18.67 6.98
C LYS A 49 4.15 19.28 7.05
N GLY A 50 4.33 20.45 6.47
CA GLY A 50 5.58 21.18 6.46
C GLY A 50 6.14 21.43 5.06
N ASP A 51 7.40 21.80 4.97
CA ASP A 51 8.02 22.25 3.71
C ASP A 51 8.18 21.14 2.66
N ASP A 52 8.30 19.88 3.09
CA ASP A 52 8.36 18.69 2.19
C ASP A 52 7.01 17.95 2.10
N ALA A 53 5.91 18.63 2.44
CA ALA A 53 4.57 18.05 2.36
C ALA A 53 4.23 17.64 0.92
N PRO A 54 3.51 16.50 0.75
CA PRO A 54 3.03 16.09 -0.57
C PRO A 54 2.09 17.16 -1.15
N THR A 55 2.28 17.46 -2.44
CA THR A 55 1.39 18.37 -3.18
C THR A 55 0.19 17.63 -3.79
N HIS A 56 0.33 16.34 -4.00
CA HIS A 56 -0.69 15.46 -4.56
C HIS A 56 -0.71 14.16 -3.78
N MET A 57 -1.89 13.56 -3.64
CA MET A 57 -2.08 12.29 -2.94
C MET A 57 -3.09 11.43 -3.69
N ALA A 58 -2.87 10.13 -3.72
CA ALA A 58 -3.84 9.14 -4.16
C ALA A 58 -3.77 7.90 -3.26
N VAL A 59 -4.92 7.23 -3.09
CA VAL A 59 -4.99 5.92 -2.44
C VAL A 59 -5.32 4.89 -3.50
N ILE A 60 -4.48 3.86 -3.55
CA ILE A 60 -4.55 2.81 -4.56
C ILE A 60 -5.09 1.54 -3.91
N PHE A 61 -6.03 0.89 -4.57
CA PHE A 61 -6.67 -0.33 -4.08
C PHE A 61 -6.56 -1.45 -5.11
N ASP A 62 -6.54 -2.68 -4.62
CA ASP A 62 -6.84 -3.83 -5.46
C ASP A 62 -8.31 -3.78 -5.88
N TYR A 63 -8.57 -3.99 -7.15
CA TYR A 63 -9.93 -4.09 -7.67
C TYR A 63 -10.62 -5.35 -7.16
N SER A 64 -9.89 -6.47 -7.18
CA SER A 64 -10.35 -7.78 -6.72
C SER A 64 -9.16 -8.67 -6.34
N ALA A 65 -9.45 -9.87 -5.84
CA ALA A 65 -8.42 -10.88 -5.60
C ALA A 65 -7.87 -11.50 -6.91
N LYS A 66 -8.52 -11.22 -8.06
CA LYS A 66 -8.11 -11.73 -9.36
C LYS A 66 -7.32 -10.67 -10.10
N SER A 67 -6.15 -11.06 -10.61
CA SER A 67 -5.30 -10.21 -11.45
C SER A 67 -4.83 -11.00 -12.67
N TYR A 68 -4.17 -10.34 -13.63
CA TYR A 68 -3.58 -11.01 -14.78
C TYR A 68 -2.55 -12.08 -14.36
N ARG A 69 -1.93 -11.93 -13.17
CA ARG A 69 -1.01 -12.94 -12.62
C ARG A 69 -1.70 -14.27 -12.35
N THR A 70 -2.95 -14.25 -11.89
CA THR A 70 -3.72 -15.47 -11.65
C THR A 70 -4.11 -16.18 -12.96
N GLU A 71 -4.16 -15.46 -14.08
CA GLU A 71 -4.36 -16.07 -15.41
C GLU A 71 -3.06 -16.69 -15.93
N LEU A 72 -1.92 -16.03 -15.73
CA LEU A 72 -0.61 -16.54 -16.12
C LEU A 72 -0.16 -17.73 -15.25
N TYR A 73 -0.42 -17.65 -13.95
CA TYR A 73 -0.02 -18.65 -12.97
C TYR A 73 -1.16 -18.87 -11.96
N PRO A 74 -2.02 -19.88 -12.20
CA PRO A 74 -3.21 -20.12 -11.36
C PRO A 74 -2.91 -20.43 -9.88
N GLN A 75 -1.68 -20.80 -9.55
CA GLN A 75 -1.25 -21.02 -8.16
C GLN A 75 -0.84 -19.73 -7.43
N TYR A 76 -0.70 -18.62 -8.14
CA TYR A 76 -0.37 -17.33 -7.55
C TYR A 76 -1.41 -16.93 -6.49
N LYS A 77 -0.95 -16.73 -5.26
CA LYS A 77 -1.80 -16.40 -4.09
C LYS A 77 -2.95 -17.40 -3.80
N ALA A 78 -2.97 -18.59 -4.45
CA ALA A 78 -4.09 -19.54 -4.36
C ALA A 78 -4.32 -20.11 -2.94
N HIS A 79 -3.31 -20.08 -2.07
CA HIS A 79 -3.41 -20.53 -0.69
C HIS A 79 -3.96 -19.45 0.26
N ARG A 80 -4.12 -18.20 -0.21
CA ARG A 80 -4.67 -17.12 0.62
C ARG A 80 -6.15 -17.38 0.91
N PRO A 81 -6.59 -17.30 2.18
CA PRO A 81 -8.00 -17.44 2.50
C PRO A 81 -8.80 -16.28 1.90
N PRO A 82 -10.09 -16.46 1.63
CA PRO A 82 -10.96 -15.37 1.22
C PRO A 82 -11.02 -14.28 2.31
N ALA A 83 -11.35 -13.07 1.90
CA ALA A 83 -11.55 -11.99 2.85
C ALA A 83 -12.66 -12.35 3.86
N PRO A 84 -12.51 -11.98 5.15
CA PRO A 84 -13.53 -12.19 6.17
C PRO A 84 -14.90 -11.62 5.73
N GLU A 85 -15.97 -12.33 6.04
CA GLU A 85 -17.33 -11.96 5.62
C GLU A 85 -17.74 -10.57 6.12
N ASP A 86 -17.32 -10.17 7.31
CA ASP A 86 -17.58 -8.86 7.89
C ASP A 86 -16.67 -7.75 7.34
N LEU A 87 -15.57 -8.10 6.66
CA LEU A 87 -14.71 -7.15 5.96
C LEU A 87 -15.25 -6.80 4.57
N VAL A 88 -15.82 -7.76 3.86
CA VAL A 88 -16.28 -7.58 2.46
C VAL A 88 -17.18 -6.34 2.28
N PRO A 89 -18.23 -6.11 3.10
CA PRO A 89 -19.07 -4.92 2.94
C PRO A 89 -18.36 -3.60 3.25
N GLN A 90 -17.18 -3.64 3.86
CA GLN A 90 -16.41 -2.45 4.21
C GLN A 90 -15.48 -1.97 3.08
N PHE A 91 -15.16 -2.81 2.09
CA PHE A 91 -14.33 -2.40 0.95
C PHE A 91 -14.91 -1.18 0.19
N PRO A 92 -16.17 -1.15 -0.24
CA PRO A 92 -16.70 0.03 -0.90
C PRO A 92 -16.76 1.26 0.01
N LEU A 93 -16.88 1.05 1.32
CA LEU A 93 -16.92 2.15 2.29
C LEU A 93 -15.55 2.80 2.47
N THR A 94 -14.45 2.04 2.41
CA THR A 94 -13.10 2.63 2.46
C THR A 94 -12.81 3.50 1.23
N ARG A 95 -13.27 3.09 0.03
CA ARG A 95 -13.19 3.91 -1.18
C ARG A 95 -14.04 5.19 -1.06
N ALA A 96 -15.25 5.05 -0.52
CA ALA A 96 -16.11 6.21 -0.26
C ALA A 96 -15.49 7.17 0.76
N ALA A 97 -14.89 6.65 1.84
CA ALA A 97 -14.17 7.44 2.82
C ALA A 97 -12.99 8.21 2.18
N THR A 98 -12.19 7.54 1.34
CA THR A 98 -11.08 8.17 0.60
C THR A 98 -11.58 9.36 -0.23
N ARG A 99 -12.64 9.15 -1.01
CA ARG A 99 -13.25 10.23 -1.81
C ARG A 99 -13.83 11.37 -0.95
N ALA A 100 -14.34 11.05 0.24
CA ALA A 100 -14.86 12.07 1.17
C ALA A 100 -13.76 13.00 1.72
N PHE A 101 -12.48 12.54 1.74
CA PHE A 101 -11.32 13.39 1.99
C PHE A 101 -10.87 14.21 0.76
N ASN A 102 -11.61 14.14 -0.33
CA ASN A 102 -11.21 14.73 -1.63
C ASN A 102 -9.88 14.15 -2.15
N ILE A 103 -9.61 12.87 -1.85
CA ILE A 103 -8.43 12.14 -2.31
C ILE A 103 -8.88 11.15 -3.40
N PRO A 104 -8.19 11.09 -4.55
CA PRO A 104 -8.41 10.09 -5.56
C PRO A 104 -8.31 8.67 -4.99
N SER A 105 -9.34 7.86 -5.26
CA SER A 105 -9.42 6.43 -4.97
C SER A 105 -9.28 5.69 -6.28
N ILE A 106 -8.16 5.01 -6.49
CA ILE A 106 -7.79 4.43 -7.78
C ILE A 106 -7.72 2.92 -7.65
N GLU A 107 -8.35 2.23 -8.57
CA GLU A 107 -8.29 0.77 -8.75
C GLU A 107 -8.47 0.45 -10.24
N MET A 108 -7.96 -0.68 -10.69
CA MET A 108 -8.06 -1.11 -12.08
C MET A 108 -8.30 -2.60 -12.16
N GLU A 109 -9.29 -3.00 -12.96
CA GLU A 109 -9.58 -4.41 -13.16
C GLU A 109 -8.37 -5.15 -13.74
N MET A 110 -8.13 -6.37 -13.27
CA MET A 110 -7.00 -7.23 -13.61
C MET A 110 -5.62 -6.78 -13.13
N TYR A 111 -5.48 -5.61 -12.50
CA TYR A 111 -4.22 -5.13 -11.93
C TYR A 111 -4.29 -5.08 -10.42
N GLU A 112 -3.17 -5.35 -9.77
CA GLU A 112 -3.01 -5.18 -8.33
C GLU A 112 -2.64 -3.74 -7.99
N ALA A 113 -2.85 -3.34 -6.73
CA ALA A 113 -2.49 -2.00 -6.27
C ALA A 113 -1.01 -1.68 -6.56
N ASP A 114 -0.13 -2.66 -6.41
CA ASP A 114 1.32 -2.51 -6.63
C ASP A 114 1.66 -2.15 -8.07
N ASP A 115 0.95 -2.70 -9.07
CA ASP A 115 1.15 -2.36 -10.48
C ASP A 115 0.83 -0.90 -10.74
N ILE A 116 -0.26 -0.43 -10.15
CA ILE A 116 -0.73 0.95 -10.31
C ILE A 116 0.21 1.91 -9.57
N ILE A 117 0.63 1.57 -8.35
CA ILE A 117 1.60 2.34 -7.57
C ILE A 117 2.91 2.46 -8.34
N ALA A 118 3.44 1.34 -8.87
CA ALA A 118 4.67 1.34 -9.66
C ALA A 118 4.55 2.23 -10.90
N THR A 119 3.44 2.12 -11.61
CA THR A 119 3.18 2.92 -12.81
C THR A 119 3.18 4.41 -12.52
N TYR A 120 2.40 4.85 -11.52
CA TYR A 120 2.33 6.27 -11.17
C TYR A 120 3.64 6.79 -10.56
N ALA A 121 4.35 5.97 -9.79
CA ALA A 121 5.63 6.34 -9.23
C ALA A 121 6.67 6.61 -10.33
N CYS A 122 6.80 5.70 -11.30
CA CYS A 122 7.70 5.87 -12.43
C CYS A 122 7.31 7.07 -13.29
N MET A 123 6.03 7.22 -13.63
CA MET A 123 5.55 8.37 -14.42
C MET A 123 5.83 9.71 -13.73
N ALA A 124 5.63 9.80 -12.41
CA ALA A 124 5.88 11.03 -11.65
C ALA A 124 7.37 11.34 -11.55
N ARG A 125 8.23 10.33 -11.32
CA ARG A 125 9.69 10.47 -11.34
C ARG A 125 10.17 10.95 -12.70
N ASP A 126 9.72 10.33 -13.79
CA ASP A 126 10.15 10.64 -15.16
C ASP A 126 9.71 12.07 -15.56
N ALA A 127 8.64 12.59 -14.95
CA ALA A 127 8.23 13.98 -15.06
C ALA A 127 9.01 14.94 -14.13
N GLY A 128 10.06 14.48 -13.46
CA GLY A 128 10.88 15.28 -12.54
C GLY A 128 10.22 15.54 -11.17
N GLY A 129 9.22 14.75 -10.80
CA GLY A 129 8.56 14.83 -9.50
C GLY A 129 9.25 13.96 -8.44
N LYS A 130 8.95 14.26 -7.17
CA LYS A 130 9.25 13.38 -6.04
C LYS A 130 8.07 12.47 -5.77
N VAL A 131 8.34 11.25 -5.31
CA VAL A 131 7.32 10.27 -4.94
C VAL A 131 7.60 9.71 -3.55
N THR A 132 6.55 9.64 -2.74
CA THR A 132 6.57 8.88 -1.49
C THR A 132 5.51 7.78 -1.59
N ILE A 133 5.94 6.52 -1.48
CA ILE A 133 5.06 5.34 -1.46
C ILE A 133 4.82 4.96 0.01
N VAL A 134 3.58 5.02 0.45
CA VAL A 134 3.20 4.61 1.81
C VAL A 134 2.75 3.16 1.79
N SER A 135 3.68 2.27 2.05
CA SER A 135 3.47 0.83 2.16
C SER A 135 4.58 0.20 2.99
N SER A 136 4.31 -0.97 3.56
CA SER A 136 5.31 -1.84 4.20
C SER A 136 5.70 -3.03 3.32
N ASP A 137 5.15 -3.10 2.12
CA ASP A 137 5.41 -4.21 1.21
C ASP A 137 6.87 -4.16 0.71
N LYS A 138 7.56 -5.30 0.88
CA LYS A 138 8.94 -5.45 0.45
C LYS A 138 9.10 -5.37 -1.07
N ASP A 139 8.06 -5.73 -1.80
CA ASP A 139 8.11 -5.84 -3.25
C ASP A 139 8.15 -4.45 -3.91
N LEU A 140 7.56 -3.45 -3.26
CA LEU A 140 7.66 -2.05 -3.69
C LEU A 140 9.04 -1.42 -3.43
N MET A 141 9.91 -2.08 -2.66
CA MET A 141 11.28 -1.59 -2.42
C MET A 141 12.14 -1.55 -3.69
N GLN A 142 11.77 -2.32 -4.72
CA GLN A 142 12.40 -2.25 -6.04
C GLN A 142 12.26 -0.88 -6.72
N LEU A 143 11.27 -0.08 -6.30
CA LEU A 143 10.99 1.24 -6.87
C LEU A 143 11.80 2.36 -6.23
N VAL A 144 12.46 2.09 -5.12
CA VAL A 144 13.24 3.10 -4.41
C VAL A 144 14.42 3.56 -5.27
N GLU A 145 14.58 4.88 -5.37
CA GLU A 145 15.69 5.47 -6.15
C GLU A 145 16.81 5.99 -5.23
N PRO A 146 18.06 5.75 -5.59
CA PRO A 146 19.21 6.20 -4.79
C PRO A 146 19.28 7.72 -4.61
N ASP A 147 18.75 8.48 -5.56
CA ASP A 147 18.71 9.95 -5.52
C ASP A 147 17.56 10.49 -4.64
N GLY A 148 16.72 9.59 -4.10
CA GLY A 148 15.59 9.94 -3.27
C GLY A 148 14.37 10.48 -4.03
N SER A 149 14.35 10.41 -5.35
CA SER A 149 13.19 10.80 -6.17
C SER A 149 11.98 9.91 -5.90
N ILE A 150 12.20 8.62 -5.58
CA ILE A 150 11.20 7.70 -5.04
C ILE A 150 11.70 7.16 -3.70
N ARG A 151 10.92 7.35 -2.64
CA ARG A 151 11.16 6.78 -1.31
C ARG A 151 9.89 6.09 -0.82
N MET A 152 10.05 5.14 0.11
CA MET A 152 8.92 4.54 0.81
C MET A 152 8.81 5.08 2.23
N LEU A 153 7.59 5.03 2.76
CA LEU A 153 7.25 5.36 4.14
C LEU A 153 6.47 4.20 4.74
N ASP A 154 7.11 3.49 5.66
CA ASP A 154 6.44 2.46 6.46
C ASP A 154 5.85 3.09 7.72
N THR A 155 4.55 2.97 7.87
CA THR A 155 3.77 3.52 8.99
C THR A 155 3.28 2.44 9.96
N ILE A 156 3.80 1.18 9.84
CA ILE A 156 3.45 0.11 10.78
C ILE A 156 4.12 0.37 12.13
N PRO A 157 3.34 0.49 13.23
CA PRO A 157 3.91 0.62 14.56
C PRO A 157 4.73 -0.62 14.94
N ARG A 158 5.94 -0.41 15.44
CA ARG A 158 6.79 -1.46 16.00
C ARG A 158 7.37 -0.98 17.33
N ALA A 159 7.42 -1.89 18.33
CA ALA A 159 7.95 -1.58 19.64
C ALA A 159 9.39 -1.05 19.53
N GLY A 160 9.67 0.08 20.16
CA GLY A 160 11.00 0.70 20.18
C GLY A 160 11.43 1.38 18.89
N GLN A 161 10.53 1.54 17.92
CA GLN A 161 10.84 2.20 16.64
C GLN A 161 9.94 3.43 16.43
N PRO A 162 10.37 4.40 15.60
CA PRO A 162 9.52 5.52 15.21
C PRO A 162 8.21 5.04 14.56
N ALA A 163 7.14 5.81 14.74
CA ALA A 163 5.83 5.52 14.16
C ALA A 163 5.84 5.56 12.62
N MET A 164 6.74 6.34 12.05
CA MET A 164 7.00 6.42 10.61
C MET A 164 8.47 6.15 10.36
N ARG A 165 8.76 5.30 9.38
CA ARG A 165 10.11 4.94 8.98
C ARG A 165 10.28 5.14 7.50
N TRP A 166 11.20 5.99 7.16
CA TRP A 166 11.63 6.18 5.79
C TRP A 166 12.44 4.97 5.33
N ILE A 167 12.21 4.57 4.10
CA ILE A 167 12.93 3.49 3.43
C ILE A 167 13.52 4.10 2.16
N GLY A 168 14.84 4.22 2.16
CA GLY A 168 15.67 4.60 1.04
C GLY A 168 16.54 3.44 0.58
N ALA A 169 17.52 3.73 -0.27
CA ALA A 169 18.40 2.72 -0.83
C ALA A 169 19.22 1.97 0.24
N GLU A 170 19.57 2.63 1.36
CA GLU A 170 20.33 2.01 2.46
C GLU A 170 19.50 0.94 3.17
N GLU A 171 18.22 1.22 3.45
CA GLU A 171 17.31 0.27 4.08
C GLU A 171 16.99 -0.92 3.15
N VAL A 172 16.89 -0.67 1.85
CA VAL A 172 16.76 -1.74 0.84
C VAL A 172 17.99 -2.62 0.85
N PHE A 173 19.20 -2.03 0.81
CA PHE A 173 20.45 -2.78 0.86
C PHE A 173 20.58 -3.57 2.17
N ALA A 174 20.23 -2.98 3.30
CA ALA A 174 20.25 -3.68 4.59
C ALA A 174 19.32 -4.90 4.63
N LYS A 175 18.21 -4.84 3.87
CA LYS A 175 17.22 -5.94 3.83
C LYS A 175 17.56 -7.03 2.82
N PHE A 176 17.99 -6.65 1.61
CA PHE A 176 18.16 -7.58 0.49
C PHE A 176 19.64 -7.89 0.17
N GLY A 177 20.57 -7.13 0.70
CA GLY A 177 22.01 -7.24 0.38
C GLY A 177 22.37 -6.72 -1.02
N VAL A 178 21.43 -6.10 -1.71
CA VAL A 178 21.60 -5.55 -3.07
C VAL A 178 20.98 -4.16 -3.17
N THR A 179 21.32 -3.43 -4.23
CA THR A 179 20.71 -2.14 -4.56
C THR A 179 19.26 -2.31 -5.02
N PRO A 180 18.38 -1.27 -4.92
CA PRO A 180 16.97 -1.37 -5.27
C PRO A 180 16.72 -1.93 -6.67
N ASP A 181 17.51 -1.55 -7.66
CA ASP A 181 17.43 -2.02 -9.04
C ASP A 181 17.69 -3.53 -9.22
N LYS A 182 18.24 -4.19 -8.18
CA LYS A 182 18.53 -5.63 -8.15
C LYS A 182 17.55 -6.45 -7.31
N VAL A 183 16.58 -5.81 -6.68
CA VAL A 183 15.58 -6.52 -5.86
C VAL A 183 14.77 -7.51 -6.69
N ILE A 184 14.42 -7.14 -7.93
CA ILE A 184 13.68 -8.03 -8.84
C ILE A 184 14.45 -9.32 -9.10
N GLU A 185 15.76 -9.21 -9.42
CA GLU A 185 16.59 -10.39 -9.70
C GLU A 185 16.70 -11.30 -8.47
N VAL A 186 16.85 -10.71 -7.27
CA VAL A 186 16.88 -11.49 -6.03
C VAL A 186 15.55 -12.25 -5.83
N GLN A 187 14.42 -11.57 -5.98
CA GLN A 187 13.12 -12.20 -5.83
C GLN A 187 12.83 -13.26 -6.91
N ALA A 188 13.25 -13.01 -8.15
CA ALA A 188 13.12 -13.98 -9.24
C ALA A 188 13.93 -15.27 -8.98
N LEU A 189 15.07 -15.16 -8.27
CA LEU A 189 15.91 -16.33 -7.95
C LEU A 189 15.48 -17.04 -6.66
N CYS A 190 14.92 -16.32 -5.70
CA CYS A 190 14.54 -16.85 -4.39
C CYS A 190 13.07 -17.30 -4.32
N GLY A 191 12.26 -16.90 -5.29
CA GLY A 191 10.81 -17.09 -5.23
C GLY A 191 10.14 -16.21 -4.17
N ASP A 192 8.85 -16.39 -3.99
CA ASP A 192 8.06 -15.76 -2.93
C ASP A 192 7.02 -16.73 -2.35
N ALA A 193 7.35 -17.29 -1.19
CA ALA A 193 6.47 -18.23 -0.50
C ALA A 193 5.14 -17.58 -0.05
N VAL A 194 5.13 -16.24 0.18
CA VAL A 194 3.92 -15.50 0.58
C VAL A 194 2.94 -15.42 -0.59
N ASP A 195 3.44 -15.37 -1.81
CA ASP A 195 2.65 -15.30 -3.04
C ASP A 195 2.58 -16.65 -3.78
N ASN A 196 3.15 -17.71 -3.17
CA ASN A 196 3.21 -19.05 -3.75
C ASN A 196 3.95 -19.08 -5.09
N VAL A 197 5.02 -18.30 -5.20
CA VAL A 197 5.95 -18.30 -6.33
C VAL A 197 7.16 -19.15 -5.95
N PRO A 198 7.51 -20.22 -6.74
CA PRO A 198 8.61 -21.13 -6.43
C PRO A 198 9.98 -20.48 -6.58
#